data_2798e1a64a28428b450e22cb88ca5deb
#
_entry.id   2798e1a64a28428b450e22cb88ca5deb
#
_cell.length_a   1.000
_cell.length_b   1.000
_cell.length_c   1.000
_cell.angle_alpha   90.00
_cell.angle_beta   90.00
_cell.angle_gamma   90.00
#
_symmetry.space_group_name_H-M   'P 1'
#
loop_
_entity.id
_entity.type
_entity.pdbx_description
1 polymer ?
#
loop_
_entity_poly.entity_id
_entity_poly.type
_entity_poly.pdbx_seq_one_letter_code
_entity_poly.pdbx_strand_id
1 'polypeptide(L)'
;MNKVLVSALRYSQGPDATAGLATEMVGLGLRGPVCIIASRSAQKELESTWTTVFAAAGMAFVIHPFSGECSRNEIARGRAAAAACGAQVIVGAGGGKALDTGRAVAAELGIPAVCCPTIASTDAPCSAISAVYSDEGLFETYLFHPHNPSLVLVDSTVIARAPVRLLVAGMGDALSTWFEARACMRSGARNSRNGVSTGAGMAIAELCWRILQADGVSALDAMKTPTATPSPALERIIEANTLLSGIGFESAGLAAAHAIHNGLTVAPEVHAFHHGEKVAFGTLAQLMLEEAPQEEITAVLNFCTSVGLPVTFAEIGLHDPSGVSRLHE
;
A
#
# COMPACT_ATOMS: atom_id res chain seq x y z
N MET A 1 0.94 -26.83 -9.93
CA MET A 1 0.64 -25.40 -10.13
C MET A 1 1.94 -24.67 -10.43
N ASN A 2 1.89 -23.62 -11.25
CA ASN A 2 3.07 -22.81 -11.55
C ASN A 2 3.42 -21.91 -10.36
N LYS A 3 4.72 -21.71 -10.13
CA LYS A 3 5.22 -20.70 -9.21
C LYS A 3 5.19 -19.35 -9.92
N VAL A 4 4.59 -18.33 -9.28
CA VAL A 4 4.44 -17.00 -9.89
C VAL A 4 4.95 -15.94 -8.92
N LEU A 5 5.81 -15.07 -9.43
CA LEU A 5 6.26 -13.85 -8.75
C LEU A 5 6.04 -12.68 -9.69
N VAL A 6 5.51 -11.59 -9.17
CA VAL A 6 5.29 -10.34 -9.89
C VAL A 6 5.84 -9.17 -9.07
N SER A 7 6.17 -8.09 -9.75
CA SER A 7 6.61 -6.84 -9.12
C SER A 7 6.39 -5.67 -10.06
N ALA A 8 6.47 -4.44 -9.56
CA ALA A 8 6.64 -3.26 -10.39
C ALA A 8 7.87 -3.43 -11.30
N LEU A 9 7.81 -2.85 -12.52
CA LEU A 9 8.95 -2.92 -13.45
C LEU A 9 10.17 -2.19 -12.88
N ARG A 10 9.95 -1.05 -12.19
CA ARG A 10 10.98 -0.32 -11.45
C ARG A 10 10.41 0.20 -10.14
N TYR A 11 11.20 0.09 -9.09
CA TYR A 11 11.00 0.77 -7.82
C TYR A 11 12.17 1.74 -7.59
N SER A 12 11.87 2.98 -7.22
CA SER A 12 12.87 4.01 -6.92
C SER A 12 12.46 4.72 -5.63
N GLN A 13 13.33 4.75 -4.63
CA GLN A 13 13.08 5.35 -3.33
C GLN A 13 14.25 6.21 -2.89
N GLY A 14 13.96 7.32 -2.27
CA GLY A 14 14.97 8.15 -1.60
C GLY A 14 14.48 9.55 -1.29
N PRO A 15 15.32 10.33 -0.61
CA PRO A 15 15.01 11.74 -0.34
C PRO A 15 14.81 12.53 -1.62
N ASP A 16 13.75 13.35 -1.65
CA ASP A 16 13.41 14.24 -2.76
C ASP A 16 13.28 13.54 -4.12
N ALA A 17 12.94 12.24 -4.12
CA ALA A 17 12.85 11.42 -5.32
C ALA A 17 11.89 11.99 -6.38
N THR A 18 10.86 12.76 -5.96
CA THR A 18 9.92 13.41 -6.88
C THR A 18 10.61 14.34 -7.87
N ALA A 19 11.76 14.93 -7.50
CA ALA A 19 12.56 15.75 -8.41
C ALA A 19 13.13 14.96 -9.60
N GLY A 20 13.24 13.63 -9.47
CA GLY A 20 13.68 12.71 -10.51
C GLY A 20 12.56 12.08 -11.34
N LEU A 21 11.28 12.33 -11.03
CA LEU A 21 10.13 11.61 -11.60
C LEU A 21 10.16 11.56 -13.14
N ALA A 22 10.27 12.70 -13.79
CA ALA A 22 10.26 12.75 -15.26
C ALA A 22 11.49 12.04 -15.86
N THR A 23 12.65 12.11 -15.22
CA THR A 23 13.89 11.41 -15.65
C THR A 23 13.71 9.90 -15.55
N GLU A 24 13.17 9.39 -14.45
CA GLU A 24 12.88 7.97 -14.27
C GLU A 24 11.86 7.47 -15.30
N MET A 25 10.79 8.25 -15.54
CA MET A 25 9.79 7.93 -16.56
C MET A 25 10.41 7.86 -17.95
N VAL A 26 11.20 8.86 -18.34
CA VAL A 26 11.90 8.87 -19.63
C VAL A 26 12.84 7.68 -19.78
N GLY A 27 13.57 7.30 -18.73
CA GLY A 27 14.45 6.15 -18.68
C GLY A 27 13.73 4.81 -18.90
N LEU A 28 12.43 4.75 -18.62
CA LEU A 28 11.56 3.61 -18.89
C LEU A 28 10.81 3.71 -20.23
N GLY A 29 11.08 4.74 -21.03
CA GLY A 29 10.35 4.98 -22.27
C GLY A 29 8.95 5.55 -22.09
N LEU A 30 8.58 5.93 -20.87
CA LEU A 30 7.29 6.55 -20.55
C LEU A 30 7.33 8.03 -20.95
N ARG A 31 6.73 8.33 -22.09
CA ARG A 31 6.75 9.66 -22.71
C ARG A 31 5.34 10.07 -23.12
N GLY A 32 5.15 11.35 -23.43
CA GLY A 32 3.88 11.89 -23.90
C GLY A 32 3.10 12.59 -22.79
N PRO A 33 1.87 13.05 -23.07
CA PRO A 33 1.05 13.70 -22.07
C PRO A 33 0.78 12.79 -20.87
N VAL A 34 0.83 13.37 -19.67
CA VAL A 34 0.62 12.68 -18.40
C VAL A 34 -0.68 13.16 -17.77
N CYS A 35 -1.51 12.25 -17.27
CA CYS A 35 -2.58 12.60 -16.36
C CYS A 35 -2.21 12.17 -14.94
N ILE A 36 -2.11 13.14 -14.02
CA ILE A 36 -1.81 12.90 -12.62
C ILE A 36 -3.12 12.85 -11.85
N ILE A 37 -3.47 11.69 -11.29
CA ILE A 37 -4.59 11.54 -10.36
C ILE A 37 -4.04 11.78 -8.97
N ALA A 38 -4.29 12.98 -8.42
CA ALA A 38 -3.64 13.44 -7.21
C ALA A 38 -4.60 13.67 -6.04
N SER A 39 -4.24 13.17 -4.86
CA SER A 39 -4.90 13.62 -3.63
C SER A 39 -4.66 15.12 -3.41
N ARG A 40 -5.56 15.80 -2.69
CA ARG A 40 -5.43 17.23 -2.41
C ARG A 40 -4.11 17.58 -1.70
N SER A 41 -3.66 16.72 -0.79
CA SER A 41 -2.39 16.90 -0.08
C SER A 41 -1.20 16.74 -1.01
N ALA A 42 -1.20 15.70 -1.85
CA ALA A 42 -0.15 15.47 -2.84
C ALA A 42 -0.07 16.61 -3.85
N GLN A 43 -1.21 17.09 -4.37
CA GLN A 43 -1.22 18.25 -5.26
C GLN A 43 -0.63 19.49 -4.59
N LYS A 44 -1.10 19.82 -3.39
CA LYS A 44 -0.62 20.99 -2.63
C LYS A 44 0.90 20.97 -2.41
N GLU A 45 1.45 19.82 -2.14
CA GLU A 45 2.87 19.66 -1.80
C GLU A 45 3.76 19.57 -3.04
N LEU A 46 3.30 18.89 -4.11
CA LEU A 46 4.16 18.44 -5.20
C LEU A 46 3.92 19.12 -6.56
N GLU A 47 2.85 19.90 -6.73
CA GLU A 47 2.50 20.51 -8.03
C GLU A 47 3.63 21.38 -8.59
N SER A 48 4.31 22.16 -7.76
CA SER A 48 5.44 22.98 -8.19
C SER A 48 6.62 22.14 -8.70
N THR A 49 6.89 21.01 -8.02
CA THR A 49 7.94 20.07 -8.43
C THR A 49 7.55 19.40 -9.75
N TRP A 50 6.32 18.92 -9.89
CA TRP A 50 5.83 18.32 -11.14
C TRP A 50 5.91 19.32 -12.30
N THR A 51 5.49 20.57 -12.08
CA THR A 51 5.60 21.63 -13.09
C THR A 51 7.04 21.79 -13.59
N THR A 52 7.99 21.82 -12.66
CA THR A 52 9.41 21.98 -12.99
C THR A 52 9.96 20.79 -13.76
N VAL A 53 9.75 19.56 -13.25
CA VAL A 53 10.38 18.35 -13.81
C VAL A 53 9.76 17.96 -15.16
N PHE A 54 8.44 18.11 -15.34
CA PHE A 54 7.80 17.81 -16.60
C PHE A 54 8.11 18.86 -17.67
N ALA A 55 8.19 20.14 -17.29
CA ALA A 55 8.63 21.19 -18.21
C ALA A 55 10.07 20.95 -18.70
N ALA A 56 10.98 20.61 -17.80
CA ALA A 56 12.36 20.27 -18.14
C ALA A 56 12.48 19.06 -19.08
N ALA A 57 11.56 18.09 -18.95
CA ALA A 57 11.51 16.92 -19.81
C ALA A 57 10.70 17.13 -21.11
N GLY A 58 10.13 18.32 -21.33
CA GLY A 58 9.26 18.59 -22.48
C GLY A 58 7.97 17.76 -22.50
N MET A 59 7.48 17.35 -21.33
CA MET A 59 6.28 16.52 -21.17
C MET A 59 5.11 17.39 -20.71
N ALA A 60 4.01 17.36 -21.44
CA ALA A 60 2.76 17.98 -21.01
C ALA A 60 2.12 17.14 -19.91
N PHE A 61 1.48 17.79 -18.94
CA PHE A 61 0.69 17.09 -17.93
C PHE A 61 -0.58 17.86 -17.54
N VAL A 62 -1.55 17.13 -17.01
CA VAL A 62 -2.73 17.68 -16.35
C VAL A 62 -2.91 17.00 -14.99
N ILE A 63 -3.54 17.69 -14.06
CA ILE A 63 -3.89 17.13 -12.75
C ILE A 63 -5.39 16.91 -12.71
N HIS A 64 -5.81 15.67 -12.40
CA HIS A 64 -7.16 15.33 -12.02
C HIS A 64 -7.24 15.24 -10.49
N PRO A 65 -7.97 16.17 -9.81
CA PRO A 65 -8.10 16.14 -8.37
C PRO A 65 -8.89 14.89 -7.91
N PHE A 66 -8.25 14.04 -7.13
CA PHE A 66 -8.87 12.84 -6.58
C PHE A 66 -9.92 13.20 -5.52
N SER A 67 -11.12 12.62 -5.60
CA SER A 67 -12.27 13.00 -4.77
C SER A 67 -12.31 12.36 -3.38
N GLY A 68 -11.48 11.35 -3.11
CA GLY A 68 -11.38 10.72 -1.79
C GLY A 68 -11.62 9.22 -1.77
N GLU A 69 -12.46 8.69 -2.66
CA GLU A 69 -12.72 7.26 -2.76
C GLU A 69 -12.33 6.69 -4.14
N CYS A 70 -11.78 5.48 -4.16
CA CYS A 70 -11.57 4.72 -5.40
C CYS A 70 -12.90 4.08 -5.80
N SER A 71 -13.80 4.89 -6.33
CA SER A 71 -15.12 4.42 -6.78
C SER A 71 -15.18 4.28 -8.30
N ARG A 72 -16.20 3.53 -8.79
CA ARG A 72 -16.44 3.42 -10.24
C ARG A 72 -16.66 4.80 -10.89
N ASN A 73 -17.32 5.71 -10.18
CA ASN A 73 -17.55 7.08 -10.64
C ASN A 73 -16.23 7.86 -10.72
N GLU A 74 -15.35 7.73 -9.72
CA GLU A 74 -14.04 8.39 -9.74
C GLU A 74 -13.13 7.85 -10.83
N ILE A 75 -13.11 6.53 -11.03
CA ILE A 75 -12.38 5.89 -12.13
C ILE A 75 -12.89 6.42 -13.48
N ALA A 76 -14.20 6.52 -13.68
CA ALA A 76 -14.78 7.06 -14.89
C ALA A 76 -14.41 8.54 -15.11
N ARG A 77 -14.41 9.37 -14.07
CA ARG A 77 -13.97 10.78 -14.14
C ARG A 77 -12.48 10.91 -14.49
N GLY A 78 -11.63 10.13 -13.83
CA GLY A 78 -10.19 10.08 -14.11
C GLY A 78 -9.91 9.65 -15.54
N ARG A 79 -10.61 8.61 -16.04
CA ARG A 79 -10.51 8.16 -17.44
C ARG A 79 -10.91 9.24 -18.42
N ALA A 80 -12.02 9.96 -18.17
CA ALA A 80 -12.45 11.05 -19.02
C ALA A 80 -11.44 12.20 -19.08
N ALA A 81 -10.86 12.58 -17.94
CA ALA A 81 -9.80 13.59 -17.84
C ALA A 81 -8.53 13.16 -18.62
N ALA A 82 -8.11 11.91 -18.45
CA ALA A 82 -6.96 11.34 -19.16
C ALA A 82 -7.19 11.30 -20.68
N ALA A 83 -8.37 10.88 -21.11
CA ALA A 83 -8.73 10.87 -22.54
C ALA A 83 -8.75 12.28 -23.15
N ALA A 84 -9.29 13.26 -22.42
CA ALA A 84 -9.38 14.64 -22.88
C ALA A 84 -8.01 15.29 -23.13
N CYS A 85 -6.98 14.92 -22.35
CA CYS A 85 -5.62 15.41 -22.56
C CYS A 85 -4.74 14.51 -23.44
N GLY A 86 -5.29 13.40 -23.94
CA GLY A 86 -4.55 12.42 -24.72
C GLY A 86 -3.43 11.74 -23.94
N ALA A 87 -3.68 11.45 -22.64
CA ALA A 87 -2.68 10.87 -21.76
C ALA A 87 -2.12 9.55 -22.29
N GLN A 88 -0.81 9.42 -22.23
CA GLN A 88 -0.08 8.20 -22.55
C GLN A 88 0.48 7.51 -21.30
N VAL A 89 0.41 8.16 -20.15
CA VAL A 89 0.81 7.64 -18.84
C VAL A 89 -0.13 8.20 -17.79
N ILE A 90 -0.54 7.36 -16.85
CA ILE A 90 -1.24 7.79 -15.63
C ILE A 90 -0.25 7.79 -14.47
N VAL A 91 -0.21 8.89 -13.73
CA VAL A 91 0.50 8.97 -12.44
C VAL A 91 -0.55 9.02 -11.33
N GLY A 92 -0.60 8.02 -10.47
CA GLY A 92 -1.35 8.09 -9.21
C GLY A 92 -0.46 8.70 -8.13
N ALA A 93 -0.91 9.77 -7.46
CA ALA A 93 -0.15 10.45 -6.41
C ALA A 93 -0.99 10.66 -5.15
N GLY A 94 -0.58 10.06 -4.03
CA GLY A 94 -1.34 10.11 -2.78
C GLY A 94 -1.25 8.85 -1.94
N GLY A 95 -2.29 8.57 -1.16
CA GLY A 95 -2.46 7.32 -0.43
C GLY A 95 -3.06 6.20 -1.31
N GLY A 96 -3.23 5.00 -0.74
CA GLY A 96 -3.65 3.80 -1.46
C GLY A 96 -4.84 3.99 -2.41
N LYS A 97 -5.91 4.66 -1.98
CA LYS A 97 -7.11 4.90 -2.81
C LYS A 97 -6.83 5.75 -4.07
N ALA A 98 -5.95 6.74 -3.97
CA ALA A 98 -5.55 7.54 -5.14
C ALA A 98 -4.67 6.72 -6.10
N LEU A 99 -3.79 5.88 -5.56
CA LEU A 99 -2.97 4.96 -6.36
C LEU A 99 -3.83 3.91 -7.05
N ASP A 100 -4.81 3.35 -6.34
CA ASP A 100 -5.78 2.37 -6.86
C ASP A 100 -6.57 2.96 -8.03
N THR A 101 -7.07 4.19 -7.88
CA THR A 101 -7.76 4.91 -8.95
C THR A 101 -6.84 5.11 -10.16
N GLY A 102 -5.59 5.53 -9.93
CA GLY A 102 -4.60 5.71 -11.00
C GLY A 102 -4.35 4.42 -11.79
N ARG A 103 -4.15 3.29 -11.09
CA ARG A 103 -3.97 1.98 -11.74
C ARG A 103 -5.21 1.52 -12.50
N ALA A 104 -6.40 1.69 -11.91
CA ALA A 104 -7.65 1.31 -12.58
C ALA A 104 -7.86 2.13 -13.86
N VAL A 105 -7.65 3.45 -13.83
CA VAL A 105 -7.74 4.31 -15.02
C VAL A 105 -6.71 3.90 -16.08
N ALA A 106 -5.47 3.66 -15.68
CA ALA A 106 -4.42 3.21 -16.60
C ALA A 106 -4.78 1.89 -17.28
N ALA A 107 -5.28 0.92 -16.50
CA ALA A 107 -5.68 -0.39 -17.00
C ALA A 107 -6.85 -0.29 -17.97
N GLU A 108 -7.89 0.53 -17.69
CA GLU A 108 -9.02 0.74 -18.61
C GLU A 108 -8.61 1.41 -19.94
N LEU A 109 -7.56 2.24 -19.92
CA LEU A 109 -7.03 2.89 -21.12
C LEU A 109 -5.95 2.05 -21.83
N GLY A 110 -5.47 0.98 -21.21
CA GLY A 110 -4.38 0.16 -21.76
C GLY A 110 -3.03 0.90 -21.81
N ILE A 111 -2.79 1.85 -20.91
CA ILE A 111 -1.56 2.66 -20.85
C ILE A 111 -0.81 2.43 -19.53
N PRO A 112 0.49 2.77 -19.46
CA PRO A 112 1.29 2.57 -18.25
C PRO A 112 0.78 3.33 -17.04
N ALA A 113 0.88 2.70 -15.84
CA ALA A 113 0.68 3.33 -14.54
C ALA A 113 2.01 3.63 -13.86
N VAL A 114 2.10 4.79 -13.21
CA VAL A 114 3.15 5.19 -12.28
C VAL A 114 2.50 5.45 -10.93
N CYS A 115 3.05 4.91 -9.85
CA CYS A 115 2.58 5.13 -8.49
C CYS A 115 3.58 6.00 -7.71
N CYS A 116 3.10 7.13 -7.18
CA CYS A 116 3.85 8.04 -6.34
C CYS A 116 3.18 8.14 -4.96
N PRO A 117 3.42 7.18 -4.04
CA PRO A 117 2.85 7.24 -2.71
C PRO A 117 3.38 8.44 -1.93
N THR A 118 2.50 9.18 -1.27
CA THR A 118 2.85 10.27 -0.36
C THR A 118 2.76 9.88 1.11
N ILE A 119 2.36 8.66 1.36
CA ILE A 119 2.28 8.00 2.67
C ILE A 119 2.64 6.52 2.51
N ALA A 120 3.25 5.92 3.51
CA ALA A 120 3.58 4.49 3.53
C ALA A 120 2.61 3.72 4.46
N SER A 121 1.30 3.87 4.20
CA SER A 121 0.24 3.36 5.08
C SER A 121 -0.30 1.99 4.67
N THR A 122 0.08 1.48 3.50
CA THR A 122 -0.31 0.18 2.96
C THR A 122 0.72 -0.31 1.94
N ASP A 123 0.61 -1.55 1.56
CA ASP A 123 1.43 -2.22 0.56
C ASP A 123 0.91 -2.09 -0.89
N ALA A 124 -0.19 -1.37 -1.07
CA ALA A 124 -0.82 -1.13 -2.37
C ALA A 124 0.12 -0.58 -3.48
N PRO A 125 1.14 0.26 -3.21
CA PRO A 125 1.86 0.95 -4.28
C PRO A 125 2.45 0.05 -5.37
N CYS A 126 2.92 -1.16 -5.03
CA CYS A 126 3.61 -2.05 -5.95
C CYS A 126 2.69 -3.08 -6.63
N SER A 127 1.44 -3.23 -6.17
CA SER A 127 0.55 -4.28 -6.63
C SER A 127 -0.17 -3.95 -7.95
N ALA A 128 -0.63 -4.98 -8.65
CA ALA A 128 -1.55 -4.84 -9.78
C ALA A 128 -3.00 -5.12 -9.37
N ILE A 129 -3.39 -4.61 -8.20
CA ILE A 129 -4.73 -4.76 -7.62
C ILE A 129 -5.23 -3.38 -7.22
N SER A 130 -6.50 -3.10 -7.47
CA SER A 130 -7.18 -1.92 -6.92
C SER A 130 -8.40 -2.34 -6.14
N ALA A 131 -8.53 -1.83 -4.90
CA ALA A 131 -9.73 -1.98 -4.11
C ALA A 131 -10.73 -0.90 -4.51
N VAL A 132 -11.93 -1.31 -4.91
CA VAL A 132 -13.02 -0.41 -5.33
C VAL A 132 -14.05 -0.31 -4.23
N TYR A 133 -14.48 0.91 -3.98
CA TYR A 133 -15.46 1.27 -2.97
C TYR A 133 -16.64 1.99 -3.61
N SER A 134 -17.78 2.04 -2.92
CA SER A 134 -18.85 2.96 -3.27
C SER A 134 -18.39 4.41 -3.04
N ASP A 135 -19.17 5.39 -3.53
CA ASP A 135 -18.86 6.81 -3.28
C ASP A 135 -18.96 7.17 -1.78
N GLU A 136 -19.67 6.35 -0.97
CA GLU A 136 -19.80 6.46 0.48
C GLU A 136 -18.68 5.74 1.26
N GLY A 137 -17.76 5.05 0.55
CA GLY A 137 -16.60 4.38 1.14
C GLY A 137 -16.84 2.92 1.57
N LEU A 138 -17.93 2.28 1.14
CA LEU A 138 -18.17 0.86 1.38
C LEU A 138 -17.40 0.03 0.35
N PHE A 139 -16.70 -1.01 0.81
CA PHE A 139 -15.97 -1.92 -0.08
C PHE A 139 -16.92 -2.65 -1.02
N GLU A 140 -16.61 -2.68 -2.31
CA GLU A 140 -17.38 -3.38 -3.34
C GLU A 140 -16.64 -4.58 -3.92
N THR A 141 -15.41 -4.39 -4.39
CA THR A 141 -14.67 -5.45 -5.10
C THR A 141 -13.18 -5.12 -5.23
N TYR A 142 -12.41 -6.14 -5.63
CA TYR A 142 -11.05 -5.96 -6.13
C TYR A 142 -11.02 -6.03 -7.66
N LEU A 143 -10.28 -5.12 -8.29
CA LEU A 143 -9.91 -5.20 -9.69
C LEU A 143 -8.49 -5.74 -9.81
N PHE A 144 -8.33 -6.80 -10.58
CA PHE A 144 -7.02 -7.40 -10.87
C PHE A 144 -6.55 -6.92 -12.24
N HIS A 145 -5.45 -6.20 -12.27
CA HIS A 145 -4.89 -5.64 -13.50
C HIS A 145 -3.88 -6.62 -14.13
N PRO A 146 -3.69 -6.57 -15.47
CA PRO A 146 -2.75 -7.46 -16.14
C PRO A 146 -1.29 -7.16 -15.80
N HIS A 147 -0.97 -5.93 -15.42
CA HIS A 147 0.41 -5.47 -15.17
C HIS A 147 0.51 -4.71 -13.85
N ASN A 148 1.63 -4.92 -13.14
CA ASN A 148 2.03 -4.07 -12.03
C ASN A 148 2.44 -2.69 -12.57
N PRO A 149 2.56 -1.65 -11.71
CA PRO A 149 3.02 -0.33 -12.13
C PRO A 149 4.35 -0.38 -12.88
N SER A 150 4.49 0.43 -13.92
CA SER A 150 5.76 0.57 -14.64
C SER A 150 6.83 1.27 -13.81
N LEU A 151 6.41 2.13 -12.88
CA LEU A 151 7.28 2.79 -11.92
C LEU A 151 6.51 2.97 -10.60
N VAL A 152 7.18 2.65 -9.51
CA VAL A 152 6.82 3.10 -8.17
C VAL A 152 7.92 4.03 -7.69
N LEU A 153 7.60 5.31 -7.52
CA LEU A 153 8.56 6.32 -7.10
C LEU A 153 8.17 6.83 -5.71
N VAL A 154 9.02 6.57 -4.75
CA VAL A 154 8.79 6.81 -3.33
C VAL A 154 9.70 7.93 -2.84
N ASP A 155 9.11 9.09 -2.60
CA ASP A 155 9.81 10.22 -2.02
C ASP A 155 9.77 10.13 -0.49
N SER A 156 10.87 9.70 0.09
CA SER A 156 10.95 9.48 1.53
C SER A 156 10.91 10.79 2.35
N THR A 157 11.29 11.93 1.76
CA THR A 157 11.12 13.26 2.37
C THR A 157 9.64 13.62 2.52
N VAL A 158 8.82 13.30 1.52
CA VAL A 158 7.37 13.52 1.56
C VAL A 158 6.73 12.62 2.63
N ILE A 159 7.09 11.33 2.64
CA ILE A 159 6.56 10.38 3.62
C ILE A 159 6.97 10.74 5.05
N ALA A 160 8.19 11.23 5.27
CA ALA A 160 8.67 11.64 6.58
C ALA A 160 7.86 12.80 7.21
N ARG A 161 7.15 13.57 6.38
CA ARG A 161 6.27 14.68 6.82
C ARG A 161 4.82 14.24 7.07
N ALA A 162 4.48 13.01 6.69
CA ALA A 162 3.13 12.49 6.87
C ALA A 162 2.83 12.18 8.34
N PRO A 163 1.55 12.11 8.74
CA PRO A 163 1.20 11.70 10.10
C PRO A 163 1.77 10.33 10.47
N VAL A 164 2.44 10.24 11.61
CA VAL A 164 3.09 9.01 12.13
C VAL A 164 2.15 7.80 12.14
N ARG A 165 0.86 8.01 12.50
CA ARG A 165 -0.15 6.94 12.51
C ARG A 165 -0.28 6.23 11.16
N LEU A 166 -0.02 6.92 10.05
CA LEU A 166 -0.08 6.32 8.72
C LEU A 166 1.10 5.37 8.45
N LEU A 167 2.30 5.70 8.96
CA LEU A 167 3.44 4.79 8.90
C LEU A 167 3.18 3.55 9.78
N VAL A 168 2.62 3.73 10.98
CA VAL A 168 2.23 2.64 11.88
C VAL A 168 1.20 1.72 11.21
N ALA A 169 0.18 2.29 10.56
CA ALA A 169 -0.80 1.51 9.80
C ALA A 169 -0.11 0.67 8.71
N GLY A 170 0.86 1.25 7.98
CA GLY A 170 1.64 0.49 7.00
C GLY A 170 2.46 -0.64 7.60
N MET A 171 3.04 -0.43 8.78
CA MET A 171 3.73 -1.52 9.51
C MET A 171 2.75 -2.63 9.91
N GLY A 172 1.51 -2.30 10.26
CA GLY A 172 0.47 -3.27 10.59
C GLY A 172 0.02 -4.10 9.40
N ASP A 173 -0.04 -3.50 8.22
CA ASP A 173 -0.31 -4.15 6.96
C ASP A 173 0.85 -5.09 6.58
N ALA A 174 2.06 -4.55 6.55
CA ALA A 174 3.29 -5.26 6.24
C ALA A 174 3.61 -6.43 7.20
N LEU A 175 3.17 -6.34 8.45
CA LEU A 175 3.31 -7.40 9.45
C LEU A 175 2.66 -8.70 8.99
N SER A 176 1.48 -8.65 8.38
CA SER A 176 0.74 -9.84 7.96
C SER A 176 1.47 -10.64 6.89
N THR A 177 2.24 -9.97 6.05
CA THR A 177 2.83 -10.49 4.81
C THR A 177 3.59 -11.80 5.01
N TRP A 178 4.48 -11.88 6.02
CA TRP A 178 5.22 -13.10 6.31
C TRP A 178 4.33 -14.24 6.81
N PHE A 179 3.42 -13.95 7.74
CA PHE A 179 2.58 -14.96 8.37
C PHE A 179 1.57 -15.53 7.39
N GLU A 180 0.98 -14.70 6.56
CA GLU A 180 0.04 -15.13 5.51
C GLU A 180 0.74 -15.87 4.38
N ALA A 181 1.91 -15.39 3.91
CA ALA A 181 2.73 -16.11 2.93
C ALA A 181 3.07 -17.52 3.40
N ARG A 182 3.44 -17.67 4.67
CA ARG A 182 3.74 -18.97 5.30
C ARG A 182 2.51 -19.89 5.38
N ALA A 183 1.36 -19.33 5.73
CA ALA A 183 0.09 -20.07 5.75
C ALA A 183 -0.29 -20.56 4.34
N CYS A 184 -0.18 -19.69 3.32
CA CYS A 184 -0.41 -20.04 1.92
C CYS A 184 0.55 -21.13 1.43
N MET A 185 1.83 -21.03 1.78
CA MET A 185 2.81 -22.04 1.42
C MET A 185 2.49 -23.41 2.04
N ARG A 186 2.10 -23.46 3.32
CA ARG A 186 1.73 -24.70 4.02
C ARG A 186 0.48 -25.36 3.46
N SER A 187 -0.54 -24.56 3.13
CA SER A 187 -1.82 -25.04 2.59
C SER A 187 -1.79 -25.33 1.09
N GLY A 188 -0.76 -24.85 0.37
CA GLY A 188 -0.72 -24.88 -1.09
C GLY A 188 -1.75 -23.94 -1.74
N ALA A 189 -2.22 -22.93 -1.00
CA ALA A 189 -3.14 -21.91 -1.49
C ALA A 189 -2.52 -21.11 -2.65
N ARG A 190 -3.39 -20.60 -3.52
CA ARG A 190 -2.96 -19.74 -4.64
C ARG A 190 -2.70 -18.32 -4.16
N ASN A 191 -1.66 -17.72 -4.70
CA ASN A 191 -1.44 -16.29 -4.56
C ASN A 191 -2.40 -15.47 -5.46
N SER A 192 -2.34 -14.14 -5.36
CA SER A 192 -3.20 -13.23 -6.11
C SER A 192 -3.04 -13.30 -7.65
N ARG A 193 -2.08 -14.09 -8.13
CA ARG A 193 -1.78 -14.32 -9.56
C ARG A 193 -2.08 -15.75 -10.02
N ASN A 194 -2.93 -16.48 -9.30
CA ASN A 194 -3.32 -17.86 -9.58
C ASN A 194 -2.14 -18.86 -9.62
N GLY A 195 -0.98 -18.50 -9.07
CA GLY A 195 0.17 -19.36 -8.88
C GLY A 195 0.34 -19.77 -7.42
N VAL A 196 1.44 -20.45 -7.12
CA VAL A 196 1.92 -20.70 -5.75
C VAL A 196 3.18 -19.87 -5.49
N SER A 197 3.49 -19.66 -4.21
CA SER A 197 4.64 -18.89 -3.77
C SER A 197 5.96 -19.41 -4.37
N THR A 198 6.85 -18.47 -4.70
CA THR A 198 8.24 -18.77 -5.07
C THR A 198 9.14 -18.68 -3.83
N GLY A 199 10.33 -19.30 -3.89
CA GLY A 199 11.35 -19.11 -2.83
C GLY A 199 11.75 -17.63 -2.67
N ALA A 200 11.79 -16.87 -3.77
CA ALA A 200 12.08 -15.43 -3.74
C ALA A 200 10.94 -14.65 -3.04
N GLY A 201 9.66 -14.94 -3.38
CA GLY A 201 8.53 -14.28 -2.71
C GLY A 201 8.50 -14.54 -1.20
N MET A 202 8.79 -15.78 -0.79
CA MET A 202 8.90 -16.14 0.62
C MET A 202 10.05 -15.40 1.33
N ALA A 203 11.22 -15.30 0.70
CA ALA A 203 12.36 -14.59 1.27
C ALA A 203 12.09 -13.09 1.41
N ILE A 204 11.38 -12.49 0.47
CA ILE A 204 10.95 -11.08 0.53
C ILE A 204 9.97 -10.86 1.68
N ALA A 205 8.97 -11.72 1.83
CA ALA A 205 8.00 -11.66 2.92
C ALA A 205 8.67 -11.81 4.30
N GLU A 206 9.64 -12.73 4.43
CA GLU A 206 10.41 -12.90 5.66
C GLU A 206 11.29 -11.68 5.96
N LEU A 207 11.96 -11.12 4.93
CA LEU A 207 12.77 -9.92 5.08
C LEU A 207 11.92 -8.73 5.54
N CYS A 208 10.69 -8.59 5.04
CA CYS A 208 9.74 -7.58 5.49
C CYS A 208 9.56 -7.65 7.03
N TRP A 209 9.20 -8.81 7.56
CA TRP A 209 9.04 -8.99 9.01
C TRP A 209 10.32 -8.68 9.80
N ARG A 210 11.47 -9.13 9.33
CA ARG A 210 12.75 -8.88 9.99
C ARG A 210 13.08 -7.39 10.08
N ILE A 211 12.79 -6.61 9.03
CA ILE A 211 12.98 -5.16 9.02
C ILE A 211 12.02 -4.48 9.99
N LEU A 212 10.74 -4.88 10.01
CA LEU A 212 9.77 -4.33 10.95
C LEU A 212 10.24 -4.48 12.39
N GLN A 213 10.73 -5.69 12.76
CA GLN A 213 11.26 -5.95 14.11
C GLN A 213 12.50 -5.11 14.45
N ALA A 214 13.41 -4.97 13.48
CA ALA A 214 14.68 -4.31 13.72
C ALA A 214 14.56 -2.78 13.78
N ASP A 215 13.72 -2.19 12.94
CA ASP A 215 13.74 -0.76 12.65
C ASP A 215 12.44 -0.03 13.02
N GLY A 216 11.33 -0.73 13.31
CA GLY A 216 10.03 -0.12 13.52
C GLY A 216 10.02 1.01 14.56
N VAL A 217 10.51 0.75 15.77
CA VAL A 217 10.57 1.75 16.83
C VAL A 217 11.50 2.92 16.46
N SER A 218 12.68 2.61 15.90
CA SER A 218 13.65 3.63 15.50
C SER A 218 13.13 4.55 14.37
N ALA A 219 12.33 4.01 13.47
CA ALA A 219 11.67 4.80 12.41
C ALA A 219 10.63 5.76 13.00
N LEU A 220 9.83 5.30 13.98
CA LEU A 220 8.85 6.16 14.67
C LEU A 220 9.55 7.30 15.43
N ASP A 221 10.65 7.02 16.10
CA ASP A 221 11.40 8.04 16.84
C ASP A 221 12.01 9.08 15.88
N ALA A 222 12.46 8.65 14.69
CA ALA A 222 12.94 9.56 13.65
C ALA A 222 11.83 10.48 13.13
N MET A 223 10.58 10.03 13.01
CA MET A 223 9.46 10.88 12.60
C MET A 223 9.03 11.88 13.67
N LYS A 224 9.22 11.57 14.96
CA LYS A 224 8.94 12.51 16.07
C LYS A 224 9.92 13.68 16.09
N THR A 225 11.12 13.49 15.56
CA THR A 225 12.17 14.51 15.49
C THR A 225 12.64 14.64 14.04
N PRO A 226 11.85 15.32 13.17
CA PRO A 226 12.16 15.40 11.77
C PRO A 226 13.53 16.03 11.52
N THR A 227 14.34 15.34 10.72
CA THR A 227 15.62 15.83 10.20
C THR A 227 15.45 16.24 8.73
N ALA A 228 16.43 16.98 8.19
CA ALA A 228 16.42 17.36 6.77
C ALA A 228 16.42 16.15 5.84
N THR A 229 16.97 15.03 6.29
CA THR A 229 17.03 13.77 5.52
C THR A 229 16.43 12.65 6.36
N PRO A 230 15.55 11.79 5.80
CA PRO A 230 15.02 10.63 6.48
C PRO A 230 16.13 9.72 7.04
N SER A 231 15.88 9.14 8.20
CA SER A 231 16.85 8.24 8.83
C SER A 231 16.95 6.91 8.06
N PRO A 232 18.07 6.19 8.14
CA PRO A 232 18.18 4.86 7.53
C PRO A 232 17.11 3.85 8.01
N ALA A 233 16.67 3.96 9.27
CA ALA A 233 15.60 3.13 9.81
C ALA A 233 14.25 3.47 9.14
N LEU A 234 13.95 4.76 8.98
CA LEU A 234 12.73 5.20 8.29
C LEU A 234 12.73 4.75 6.82
N GLU A 235 13.86 4.89 6.12
CA GLU A 235 13.99 4.40 4.73
C GLU A 235 13.69 2.90 4.63
N ARG A 236 14.22 2.07 5.53
CA ARG A 236 13.95 0.63 5.51
C ARG A 236 12.50 0.29 5.86
N ILE A 237 11.86 1.03 6.76
CA ILE A 237 10.43 0.83 7.07
C ILE A 237 9.56 1.27 5.90
N ILE A 238 9.87 2.35 5.20
CA ILE A 238 9.18 2.75 3.99
C ILE A 238 9.31 1.65 2.92
N GLU A 239 10.50 1.11 2.71
CA GLU A 239 10.74 -0.02 1.80
C GLU A 239 9.93 -1.26 2.22
N ALA A 240 9.93 -1.60 3.51
CA ALA A 240 9.18 -2.73 4.03
C ALA A 240 7.67 -2.59 3.76
N ASN A 241 7.09 -1.42 4.08
CA ASN A 241 5.67 -1.15 3.93
C ASN A 241 5.22 -1.11 2.46
N THR A 242 6.06 -0.60 1.55
CA THR A 242 5.64 -0.33 0.16
C THR A 242 6.12 -1.40 -0.82
N LEU A 243 7.39 -1.81 -0.76
CA LEU A 243 7.99 -2.74 -1.70
C LEU A 243 7.91 -4.18 -1.22
N LEU A 244 8.47 -4.47 -0.03
CA LEU A 244 8.61 -5.86 0.41
C LEU A 244 7.25 -6.48 0.73
N SER A 245 6.38 -5.74 1.41
CA SER A 245 5.00 -6.17 1.63
C SER A 245 4.24 -6.27 0.31
N GLY A 246 4.36 -5.28 -0.58
CA GLY A 246 3.66 -5.25 -1.86
C GLY A 246 4.01 -6.45 -2.76
N ILE A 247 5.29 -6.80 -2.89
CA ILE A 247 5.71 -8.01 -3.63
C ILE A 247 5.32 -9.27 -2.85
N GLY A 248 5.49 -9.24 -1.53
CA GLY A 248 5.26 -10.38 -0.65
C GLY A 248 3.82 -10.87 -0.71
N PHE A 249 2.84 -9.98 -0.45
CA PHE A 249 1.44 -10.39 -0.43
C PHE A 249 0.94 -10.84 -1.80
N GLU A 250 1.29 -10.10 -2.87
CA GLU A 250 0.81 -10.39 -4.21
C GLU A 250 1.38 -11.70 -4.76
N SER A 251 2.66 -12.00 -4.43
CA SER A 251 3.39 -13.17 -4.93
C SER A 251 3.35 -14.38 -4.00
N ALA A 252 3.08 -14.20 -2.71
CA ALA A 252 3.05 -15.29 -1.76
C ALA A 252 1.65 -15.61 -1.20
N GLY A 253 0.71 -14.68 -1.30
CA GLY A 253 -0.71 -14.88 -1.00
C GLY A 253 -1.14 -14.23 0.32
N LEU A 254 -2.47 -14.16 0.49
CA LEU A 254 -3.17 -13.67 1.68
C LEU A 254 -3.89 -14.82 2.37
N ALA A 255 -4.12 -14.70 3.67
CA ALA A 255 -4.75 -15.74 4.47
C ALA A 255 -5.74 -15.18 5.51
N ALA A 256 -5.69 -15.64 6.76
CA ALA A 256 -6.68 -15.29 7.75
C ALA A 256 -6.59 -13.84 8.25
N ALA A 257 -5.42 -13.21 8.27
CA ALA A 257 -5.29 -11.83 8.74
C ALA A 257 -6.15 -10.86 7.92
N HIS A 258 -6.05 -10.93 6.59
CA HIS A 258 -6.88 -10.14 5.68
C HIS A 258 -8.34 -10.59 5.65
N ALA A 259 -8.63 -11.89 5.80
CA ALA A 259 -10.01 -12.38 5.90
C ALA A 259 -10.70 -11.83 7.16
N ILE A 260 -10.02 -11.82 8.31
CA ILE A 260 -10.50 -11.22 9.56
C ILE A 260 -10.69 -9.70 9.39
N HIS A 261 -9.71 -9.01 8.78
CA HIS A 261 -9.87 -7.60 8.45
C HIS A 261 -11.15 -7.33 7.64
N ASN A 262 -11.41 -8.13 6.59
CA ASN A 262 -12.60 -7.98 5.76
C ASN A 262 -13.88 -8.19 6.58
N GLY A 263 -13.93 -9.21 7.45
CA GLY A 263 -15.03 -9.44 8.37
C GLY A 263 -15.24 -8.27 9.34
N LEU A 264 -14.16 -7.69 9.88
CA LEU A 264 -14.26 -6.54 10.78
C LEU A 264 -14.90 -5.31 10.13
N THR A 265 -14.80 -5.14 8.81
CA THR A 265 -15.35 -3.96 8.11
C THR A 265 -16.88 -3.84 8.19
N VAL A 266 -17.60 -4.90 8.55
CA VAL A 266 -19.06 -4.86 8.74
C VAL A 266 -19.47 -4.11 10.01
N ALA A 267 -18.55 -3.91 10.97
CA ALA A 267 -18.79 -3.20 12.21
C ALA A 267 -18.47 -1.71 12.06
N PRO A 268 -19.47 -0.78 12.18
CA PRO A 268 -19.23 0.65 12.03
C PRO A 268 -18.18 1.21 13.00
N GLU A 269 -18.05 0.61 14.18
CA GLU A 269 -17.12 1.01 15.24
C GLU A 269 -15.66 0.96 14.78
N VAL A 270 -15.31 0.08 13.83
CA VAL A 270 -13.94 -0.05 13.34
C VAL A 270 -13.61 0.86 12.15
N HIS A 271 -14.57 1.63 11.64
CA HIS A 271 -14.36 2.48 10.47
C HIS A 271 -13.36 3.62 10.74
N ALA A 272 -13.16 4.02 12.00
CA ALA A 272 -12.16 5.01 12.40
C ALA A 272 -10.70 4.50 12.35
N PHE A 273 -10.52 3.18 12.16
CA PHE A 273 -9.22 2.55 12.11
C PHE A 273 -8.76 2.32 10.67
N HIS A 274 -7.47 2.54 10.44
CA HIS A 274 -6.87 2.30 9.14
C HIS A 274 -6.82 0.80 8.80
N HIS A 275 -6.65 0.49 7.52
CA HIS A 275 -6.57 -0.88 7.01
C HIS A 275 -5.56 -1.72 7.82
N GLY A 276 -4.30 -1.30 7.86
CA GLY A 276 -3.24 -2.07 8.51
C GLY A 276 -3.38 -2.17 10.03
N GLU A 277 -4.07 -1.22 10.70
CA GLU A 277 -4.37 -1.36 12.14
C GLU A 277 -5.27 -2.59 12.38
N LYS A 278 -6.27 -2.81 11.52
CA LYS A 278 -7.16 -3.98 11.57
C LYS A 278 -6.46 -5.27 11.11
N VAL A 279 -5.59 -5.16 10.10
CA VAL A 279 -4.78 -6.30 9.62
C VAL A 279 -3.81 -6.78 10.69
N ALA A 280 -3.18 -5.88 11.44
CA ALA A 280 -2.31 -6.24 12.56
C ALA A 280 -3.04 -7.07 13.63
N PHE A 281 -4.25 -6.63 14.02
CA PHE A 281 -5.12 -7.40 14.90
C PHE A 281 -5.46 -8.77 14.29
N GLY A 282 -5.81 -8.80 13.01
CA GLY A 282 -6.07 -10.03 12.26
C GLY A 282 -4.88 -10.99 12.24
N THR A 283 -3.65 -10.46 12.18
CA THR A 283 -2.42 -11.27 12.23
C THR A 283 -2.26 -11.98 13.57
N LEU A 284 -2.51 -11.27 14.68
CA LEU A 284 -2.50 -11.90 16.01
C LEU A 284 -3.58 -13.00 16.12
N ALA A 285 -4.78 -12.73 15.62
CA ALA A 285 -5.86 -13.71 15.61
C ALA A 285 -5.50 -14.93 14.73
N GLN A 286 -4.87 -14.71 13.55
CA GLN A 286 -4.39 -15.81 12.69
C GLN A 286 -3.39 -16.69 13.42
N LEU A 287 -2.41 -16.12 14.10
CA LEU A 287 -1.39 -16.87 14.84
C LEU A 287 -2.02 -17.74 15.94
N MET A 288 -3.05 -17.23 16.62
CA MET A 288 -3.82 -18.00 17.60
C MET A 288 -4.59 -19.16 16.94
N LEU A 289 -5.22 -18.91 15.78
CA LEU A 289 -5.93 -19.94 15.02
C LEU A 289 -5.01 -21.04 14.48
N GLU A 290 -3.77 -20.69 14.15
CA GLU A 290 -2.73 -21.61 13.67
C GLU A 290 -2.04 -22.38 14.80
N GLU A 291 -2.38 -22.12 16.07
CA GLU A 291 -1.68 -22.65 17.25
C GLU A 291 -0.16 -22.41 17.14
N ALA A 292 0.22 -21.20 16.69
CA ALA A 292 1.61 -20.82 16.51
C ALA A 292 2.41 -20.91 17.83
N PRO A 293 3.73 -21.12 17.78
CA PRO A 293 4.55 -21.14 18.99
C PRO A 293 4.37 -19.87 19.83
N GLN A 294 4.26 -20.06 21.16
CA GLN A 294 4.03 -18.92 22.08
C GLN A 294 5.09 -17.82 21.94
N GLU A 295 6.32 -18.18 21.63
CA GLU A 295 7.42 -17.23 21.41
C GLU A 295 7.13 -16.32 20.20
N GLU A 296 6.57 -16.87 19.14
CA GLU A 296 6.21 -16.11 17.93
C GLU A 296 5.04 -15.17 18.20
N ILE A 297 3.97 -15.66 18.87
CA ILE A 297 2.84 -14.84 19.28
C ILE A 297 3.32 -13.67 20.16
N THR A 298 4.20 -13.95 21.11
CA THR A 298 4.77 -12.94 21.99
C THR A 298 5.62 -11.92 21.23
N ALA A 299 6.42 -12.35 20.25
CA ALA A 299 7.22 -11.44 19.43
C ALA A 299 6.34 -10.48 18.62
N VAL A 300 5.26 -10.97 18.02
CA VAL A 300 4.31 -10.15 17.25
C VAL A 300 3.53 -9.21 18.18
N LEU A 301 3.08 -9.69 19.34
CA LEU A 301 2.38 -8.86 20.34
C LEU A 301 3.29 -7.73 20.84
N ASN A 302 4.54 -8.03 21.16
CA ASN A 302 5.51 -7.03 21.61
C ASN A 302 5.80 -5.99 20.53
N PHE A 303 5.93 -6.41 19.26
CA PHE A 303 6.08 -5.50 18.15
C PHE A 303 4.88 -4.58 18.03
N CYS A 304 3.66 -5.12 17.95
CA CYS A 304 2.43 -4.33 17.84
C CYS A 304 2.33 -3.30 18.98
N THR A 305 2.55 -3.72 20.21
CA THR A 305 2.51 -2.84 21.37
C THR A 305 3.58 -1.74 21.29
N SER A 306 4.81 -2.07 20.87
CA SER A 306 5.92 -1.11 20.80
C SER A 306 5.73 -0.01 19.77
N VAL A 307 5.01 -0.29 18.68
CA VAL A 307 4.73 0.69 17.61
C VAL A 307 3.34 1.31 17.72
N GLY A 308 2.51 0.88 18.68
CA GLY A 308 1.18 1.44 18.93
C GLY A 308 0.07 0.89 18.02
N LEU A 309 0.23 -0.34 17.51
CA LEU A 309 -0.82 -1.07 16.79
C LEU A 309 -1.80 -1.69 17.79
N PRO A 310 -3.11 -1.77 17.46
CA PRO A 310 -4.10 -2.37 18.33
C PRO A 310 -3.91 -3.89 18.45
N VAL A 311 -4.06 -4.41 19.67
CA VAL A 311 -3.87 -5.82 20.01
C VAL A 311 -5.10 -6.46 20.66
N THR A 312 -6.14 -5.67 20.94
CA THR A 312 -7.39 -6.13 21.56
C THR A 312 -8.60 -5.63 20.79
N PHE A 313 -9.76 -6.28 20.98
CA PHE A 313 -11.04 -5.80 20.44
C PHE A 313 -11.37 -4.38 20.87
N ALA A 314 -11.12 -4.03 22.12
CA ALA A 314 -11.37 -2.69 22.63
C ALA A 314 -10.52 -1.63 21.91
N GLU A 315 -9.27 -1.94 21.59
CA GLU A 315 -8.35 -1.04 20.89
C GLU A 315 -8.69 -0.85 19.41
N ILE A 316 -9.48 -1.75 18.79
CA ILE A 316 -10.06 -1.55 17.46
C ILE A 316 -11.50 -1.02 17.50
N GLY A 317 -11.96 -0.54 18.68
CA GLY A 317 -13.27 0.09 18.86
C GLY A 317 -14.41 -0.84 19.22
N LEU A 318 -14.19 -2.15 19.32
CA LEU A 318 -15.21 -3.15 19.67
C LEU A 318 -15.25 -3.35 21.19
N HIS A 319 -15.96 -2.48 21.88
CA HIS A 319 -16.08 -2.47 23.35
C HIS A 319 -17.21 -3.36 23.87
N ASP A 320 -18.19 -3.70 23.01
CA ASP A 320 -19.37 -4.48 23.39
C ASP A 320 -19.27 -5.92 22.83
N PRO A 321 -19.48 -6.97 23.66
CA PRO A 321 -19.57 -8.34 23.18
C PRO A 321 -20.62 -8.56 22.06
N SER A 322 -21.70 -7.77 22.02
CA SER A 322 -22.68 -7.81 20.92
C SER A 322 -22.08 -7.37 19.57
N GLY A 323 -21.08 -6.48 19.58
CA GLY A 323 -20.31 -6.11 18.40
C GLY A 323 -19.53 -7.28 17.81
N VAL A 324 -18.97 -8.13 18.68
CA VAL A 324 -18.24 -9.35 18.26
C VAL A 324 -19.21 -10.37 17.70
N SER A 325 -20.41 -10.53 18.31
CA SER A 325 -21.42 -11.47 17.81
C SER A 325 -21.90 -11.16 16.40
N ARG A 326 -21.97 -9.90 16.01
CA ARG A 326 -22.32 -9.47 14.64
C ARG A 326 -21.29 -9.87 13.57
N LEU A 327 -20.07 -10.19 13.97
CA LEU A 327 -19.00 -10.68 13.05
C LEU A 327 -19.23 -12.14 12.64
N HIS A 328 -20.18 -12.85 13.24
CA HIS A 328 -20.52 -14.23 12.94
C HIS A 328 -21.67 -14.38 11.92
N GLU A 329 -22.36 -13.30 11.59
CA GLU A 329 -23.44 -13.25 10.58
C GLU A 329 -22.91 -12.89 9.19
#